data_abfcd0a7e2a26bcc8062d033a6dad2ee
#
_entry.id   abfcd0a7e2a26bcc8062d033a6dad2ee
#
_cell.length_a   1.000
_cell.length_b   1.000
_cell.length_c   1.000
_cell.angle_alpha   90.00
_cell.angle_beta   90.00
_cell.angle_gamma   90.00
#
_symmetry.space_group_name_H-M   'P 1'
#
loop_
_entity.id
_entity.type
_entity.pdbx_description
1 polymer ?
#
loop_
_entity_poly.entity_id
_entity_poly.type
_entity_poly.pdbx_seq_one_letter_code
_entity_poly.pdbx_strand_id
1 'polypeptide(L)'
;MKLIYLLFTAFTILGCSPKLDKKKVKIMTLDPGHFHAALIQKTSYEDIDSTIDVYAPEGPEVNTFLESIDAYNNRENNPTNWSINSHLGDDYLEKMVSEKPGNVMVVSGKNSKKIDYVLAAVSAGLNVYADKPLVTNPDGLKKLEKVFKIAKENNVLVYDIMTERFEVTTAIQKALSMISSLFGELVDGTPENPAISKESIHHLFKYVSGKPLVRPAWFLDTEQQGDGIIDVTTHLVDLVQWEAFPNQIIEKTHIHMLSAKRWPTILSKDQFKKITGLDSYPNYLEKDKIENDLHIYCNGEMNYTIKGKHAKVSVIWNYRAPEGSGDTHQSIMRGTKSDLVIKQGAEEDFKPTLYVYSKIDGDFEKDLNLSISKIQPEFPGIKAEKISDSSWKILIPSILKIGHEAHFAQVTNNFLEYFKDGKLPDWEIPNMKAKYHTTIQAFKLANKN
;
A
#
# COMPACT_ATOMS: atom_id res chain seq x y z
N MET A 1 -12.51 69.82 47.28
CA MET A 1 -12.94 68.60 46.57
C MET A 1 -11.75 68.07 45.79
N LYS A 2 -11.02 67.06 46.29
CA LYS A 2 -9.90 66.42 45.65
C LYS A 2 -10.39 65.11 45.03
N LEU A 3 -10.32 64.99 43.71
CA LEU A 3 -10.66 63.77 42.95
C LEU A 3 -9.45 62.84 42.96
N ILE A 4 -9.61 61.65 43.49
CA ILE A 4 -8.58 60.60 43.51
C ILE A 4 -8.89 59.69 42.31
N TYR A 5 -7.96 59.63 41.32
CA TYR A 5 -7.96 58.66 40.23
C TYR A 5 -7.29 57.35 40.73
N LEU A 6 -8.08 56.27 40.78
CA LEU A 6 -7.55 54.93 40.98
C LEU A 6 -7.17 54.36 39.59
N LEU A 7 -5.87 54.14 39.39
CA LEU A 7 -5.36 53.35 38.25
C LEU A 7 -5.56 51.86 38.54
N PHE A 8 -6.39 51.18 37.77
CA PHE A 8 -6.46 49.72 37.74
C PHE A 8 -5.42 49.18 36.73
N THR A 9 -4.31 48.65 37.23
CA THR A 9 -3.33 47.88 36.43
C THR A 9 -3.87 46.46 36.25
N ALA A 10 -4.35 46.14 35.02
CA ALA A 10 -4.69 44.80 34.65
C ALA A 10 -3.42 43.97 34.37
N PHE A 11 -3.10 43.05 35.28
CA PHE A 11 -2.09 42.02 35.04
C PHE A 11 -2.66 40.98 34.08
N THR A 12 -2.25 40.99 32.82
CA THR A 12 -2.47 39.90 31.90
C THR A 12 -1.50 38.78 32.23
N ILE A 13 -2.00 37.74 32.91
CA ILE A 13 -1.28 36.49 33.06
C ILE A 13 -1.31 35.80 31.70
N LEU A 14 -0.20 35.88 30.95
CA LEU A 14 0.05 34.97 29.83
C LEU A 14 0.17 33.55 30.40
N GLY A 15 -0.91 32.82 30.36
CA GLY A 15 -0.92 31.40 30.61
C GLY A 15 -0.14 30.68 29.50
N CYS A 16 1.11 30.33 29.79
CA CYS A 16 1.83 29.32 29.05
C CYS A 16 1.05 28.00 29.22
N SER A 17 0.22 27.64 28.28
CA SER A 17 -0.32 26.26 28.19
C SER A 17 0.90 25.34 28.10
N PRO A 18 1.03 24.32 28.96
CA PRO A 18 2.10 23.36 28.82
C PRO A 18 1.94 22.74 27.41
N LYS A 19 2.97 22.83 26.55
CA LYS A 19 3.07 22.00 25.38
C LYS A 19 2.92 20.57 25.88
N LEU A 20 1.81 19.91 25.56
CA LEU A 20 1.68 18.47 25.75
C LEU A 20 2.92 17.85 25.11
N ASP A 21 3.71 17.16 25.91
CA ASP A 21 4.88 16.42 25.46
C ASP A 21 4.36 15.40 24.43
N LYS A 22 4.57 15.68 23.14
CA LYS A 22 4.05 14.84 22.05
C LYS A 22 4.70 13.47 22.21
N LYS A 23 3.91 12.47 22.56
CA LYS A 23 4.39 11.11 22.75
C LYS A 23 4.99 10.62 21.42
N LYS A 24 6.31 10.48 21.37
CA LYS A 24 7.00 9.96 20.18
C LYS A 24 6.58 8.52 19.91
N VAL A 25 6.56 8.17 18.62
CA VAL A 25 6.45 6.79 18.18
C VAL A 25 7.76 6.07 18.54
N LYS A 26 7.67 4.96 19.25
CA LYS A 26 8.76 4.03 19.50
C LYS A 26 8.48 2.73 18.77
N ILE A 27 9.28 2.45 17.77
CA ILE A 27 9.09 1.29 16.87
C ILE A 27 9.65 0.02 17.49
N MET A 28 8.84 -1.04 17.42
CA MET A 28 9.26 -2.41 17.58
C MET A 28 9.04 -3.12 16.25
N THR A 29 10.10 -3.54 15.57
CA THR A 29 10.01 -4.29 14.31
C THR A 29 9.96 -5.77 14.60
N LEU A 30 8.91 -6.45 14.11
CA LEU A 30 8.67 -7.87 14.34
C LEU A 30 8.86 -8.69 13.07
N ASP A 31 9.73 -9.72 13.13
CA ASP A 31 9.97 -10.73 12.08
C ASP A 31 10.14 -10.09 10.66
N PRO A 32 11.15 -9.20 10.48
CA PRO A 32 11.35 -8.46 9.24
C PRO A 32 11.91 -9.37 8.14
N GLY A 33 11.04 -10.00 7.37
CA GLY A 33 11.43 -10.93 6.29
C GLY A 33 11.26 -10.39 4.88
N HIS A 34 10.54 -9.25 4.72
CA HIS A 34 10.36 -8.58 3.44
C HIS A 34 11.16 -7.28 3.40
N PHE A 35 11.73 -6.92 2.24
CA PHE A 35 12.55 -5.70 2.11
C PHE A 35 11.81 -4.41 2.46
N HIS A 36 10.47 -4.41 2.40
CA HIS A 36 9.63 -3.30 2.85
C HIS A 36 9.84 -2.95 4.31
N ALA A 37 10.23 -3.91 5.16
CA ALA A 37 10.48 -3.64 6.57
C ALA A 37 11.49 -2.52 6.79
N ALA A 38 12.58 -2.51 6.01
CA ALA A 38 13.62 -1.50 6.10
C ALA A 38 13.22 -0.16 5.45
N LEU A 39 12.26 -0.14 4.51
CA LEU A 39 11.88 1.09 3.80
C LEU A 39 11.23 2.15 4.72
N ILE A 40 10.62 1.74 5.82
CA ILE A 40 10.09 2.65 6.85
C ILE A 40 11.23 3.45 7.46
N GLN A 41 12.38 2.82 7.73
CA GLN A 41 13.57 3.44 8.30
C GLN A 41 14.50 4.09 7.26
N LYS A 42 14.16 4.05 5.97
CA LYS A 42 14.94 4.72 4.92
C LYS A 42 14.97 6.25 5.09
N THR A 43 14.03 6.80 5.84
CA THR A 43 13.91 8.23 6.16
C THR A 43 13.88 8.43 7.66
N SER A 44 14.49 9.50 8.18
CA SER A 44 14.35 9.92 9.57
C SER A 44 13.10 10.76 9.76
N TYR A 45 12.44 10.63 10.92
CA TYR A 45 11.22 11.37 11.27
C TYR A 45 11.38 12.00 12.65
N GLU A 46 10.95 13.26 12.81
CA GLU A 46 10.99 13.97 14.09
C GLU A 46 10.15 13.28 15.18
N ASP A 47 9.01 12.73 14.77
CA ASP A 47 8.02 12.13 15.66
C ASP A 47 8.32 10.65 16.00
N ILE A 48 9.40 10.07 15.46
CA ILE A 48 9.85 8.71 15.74
C ILE A 48 11.12 8.77 16.58
N ASP A 49 11.19 7.94 17.63
CA ASP A 49 12.41 7.72 18.40
C ASP A 49 13.48 7.07 17.52
N SER A 50 14.72 7.50 17.63
CA SER A 50 15.81 6.95 16.84
C SER A 50 16.21 5.53 17.25
N THR A 51 15.75 5.05 18.39
CA THR A 51 15.98 3.67 18.85
C THR A 51 14.86 2.77 18.36
N ILE A 52 15.23 1.66 17.74
CA ILE A 52 14.33 0.63 17.22
C ILE A 52 14.66 -0.70 17.87
N ASP A 53 13.65 -1.32 18.47
CA ASP A 53 13.77 -2.67 19.02
C ASP A 53 13.33 -3.69 17.93
N VAL A 54 14.20 -4.66 17.60
CA VAL A 54 13.97 -5.67 16.57
C VAL A 54 13.81 -7.03 17.24
N TYR A 55 12.63 -7.63 17.08
CA TYR A 55 12.29 -8.95 17.60
C TYR A 55 12.14 -9.93 16.44
N ALA A 56 12.99 -10.93 16.35
CA ALA A 56 12.98 -11.86 15.21
C ALA A 56 13.64 -13.20 15.56
N PRO A 57 13.35 -14.27 14.81
CA PRO A 57 14.21 -15.44 14.83
C PRO A 57 15.58 -15.08 14.22
N GLU A 58 16.62 -15.80 14.61
CA GLU A 58 17.92 -15.72 13.92
C GLU A 58 17.77 -16.21 12.47
N GLY A 59 18.45 -15.54 11.52
CA GLY A 59 18.42 -15.97 10.14
C GLY A 59 18.78 -14.90 9.13
N PRO A 60 18.83 -15.27 7.84
CA PRO A 60 19.22 -14.37 6.76
C PRO A 60 18.27 -13.19 6.60
N GLU A 61 16.97 -13.34 6.91
CA GLU A 61 15.96 -12.30 6.75
C GLU A 61 16.23 -11.12 7.68
N VAL A 62 16.43 -11.39 8.99
CA VAL A 62 16.76 -10.33 9.97
C VAL A 62 18.12 -9.71 9.69
N ASN A 63 19.10 -10.51 9.27
CA ASN A 63 20.43 -9.98 8.92
C ASN A 63 20.34 -9.00 7.74
N THR A 64 19.60 -9.33 6.69
CA THR A 64 19.35 -8.43 5.54
C THR A 64 18.67 -7.13 5.96
N PHE A 65 17.72 -7.20 6.90
CA PHE A 65 17.11 -6.02 7.47
C PHE A 65 18.12 -5.14 8.19
N LEU A 66 18.94 -5.73 9.09
CA LEU A 66 19.96 -4.99 9.85
C LEU A 66 21.02 -4.35 8.94
N GLU A 67 21.48 -5.09 7.93
CA GLU A 67 22.39 -4.56 6.90
C GLU A 67 21.79 -3.38 6.13
N SER A 68 20.48 -3.42 5.85
CA SER A 68 19.79 -2.32 5.18
C SER A 68 19.73 -1.06 6.04
N ILE A 69 19.48 -1.21 7.35
CA ILE A 69 19.49 -0.08 8.29
C ILE A 69 20.90 0.52 8.42
N ASP A 70 21.93 -0.34 8.53
CA ASP A 70 23.31 0.12 8.56
C ASP A 70 23.68 0.88 7.28
N ALA A 71 23.27 0.38 6.11
CA ALA A 71 23.48 1.07 4.84
C ALA A 71 22.76 2.44 4.79
N TYR A 72 21.58 2.58 5.38
CA TYR A 72 20.90 3.87 5.44
C TYR A 72 21.58 4.85 6.39
N ASN A 73 22.13 4.38 7.50
CA ASN A 73 22.87 5.21 8.45
C ASN A 73 24.21 5.70 7.85
N ASN A 74 24.85 4.88 7.01
CA ASN A 74 26.19 5.15 6.47
C ASN A 74 26.22 5.71 5.04
N ARG A 75 25.06 5.94 4.39
CA ARG A 75 25.01 6.47 3.02
C ARG A 75 25.46 7.94 2.98
N GLU A 76 26.06 8.33 1.87
CA GLU A 76 26.59 9.68 1.66
C GLU A 76 25.48 10.76 1.65
N ASN A 77 24.36 10.46 1.02
CA ASN A 77 23.26 11.40 0.86
C ASN A 77 22.11 11.11 1.82
N ASN A 78 21.74 12.09 2.65
CA ASN A 78 20.67 11.99 3.64
C ASN A 78 20.79 10.78 4.57
N PRO A 79 21.96 10.59 5.28
CA PRO A 79 22.10 9.48 6.21
C PRO A 79 21.06 9.53 7.31
N THR A 80 20.65 8.36 7.79
CA THR A 80 19.81 8.23 8.98
C THR A 80 20.68 8.04 10.23
N ASN A 81 20.08 7.94 11.40
CA ASN A 81 20.78 7.78 12.69
C ASN A 81 20.08 6.76 13.59
N TRP A 82 19.58 5.67 13.00
CA TRP A 82 18.88 4.64 13.75
C TRP A 82 19.82 3.86 14.67
N SER A 83 19.43 3.69 15.91
CA SER A 83 20.08 2.80 16.88
C SER A 83 19.23 1.54 17.03
N ILE A 84 19.84 0.37 16.87
CA ILE A 84 19.11 -0.91 16.87
C ILE A 84 19.43 -1.71 18.13
N ASN A 85 18.36 -2.14 18.82
CA ASN A 85 18.42 -3.17 19.86
C ASN A 85 17.84 -4.47 19.29
N SER A 86 18.67 -5.47 19.09
CA SER A 86 18.25 -6.76 18.52
C SER A 86 17.92 -7.76 19.62
N HIS A 87 16.72 -8.33 19.57
CA HIS A 87 16.20 -9.38 20.45
C HIS A 87 15.93 -10.61 19.60
N LEU A 88 16.97 -11.43 19.38
CA LEU A 88 16.92 -12.59 18.51
C LEU A 88 16.64 -13.87 19.33
N GLY A 89 15.82 -14.77 18.78
CA GLY A 89 15.47 -16.05 19.39
C GLY A 89 14.08 -16.52 18.96
N ASP A 90 13.74 -17.77 19.32
CA ASP A 90 12.47 -18.38 18.90
C ASP A 90 11.25 -17.81 19.67
N ASP A 91 11.48 -17.19 20.81
CA ASP A 91 10.48 -16.56 21.70
C ASP A 91 10.25 -15.07 21.37
N TYR A 92 10.67 -14.62 20.19
CA TYR A 92 10.68 -13.19 19.78
C TYR A 92 9.31 -12.51 19.94
N LEU A 93 8.20 -13.18 19.64
CA LEU A 93 6.86 -12.61 19.76
C LEU A 93 6.45 -12.43 21.24
N GLU A 94 6.62 -13.50 22.03
CA GLU A 94 6.30 -13.51 23.46
C GLU A 94 7.13 -12.46 24.19
N LYS A 95 8.40 -12.36 23.84
CA LYS A 95 9.32 -11.35 24.39
C LYS A 95 8.87 -9.94 24.06
N MET A 96 8.55 -9.63 22.79
CA MET A 96 8.05 -8.32 22.38
C MET A 96 6.78 -7.93 23.14
N VAL A 97 5.80 -8.81 23.25
CA VAL A 97 4.51 -8.49 23.92
C VAL A 97 4.61 -8.43 25.43
N SER A 98 5.63 -9.04 26.04
CA SER A 98 5.88 -8.95 27.48
C SER A 98 6.71 -7.70 27.87
N GLU A 99 7.76 -7.40 27.11
CA GLU A 99 8.68 -6.27 27.39
C GLU A 99 8.09 -4.92 26.98
N LYS A 100 7.51 -4.82 25.80
CA LYS A 100 6.87 -3.62 25.23
C LYS A 100 7.72 -2.34 25.37
N PRO A 101 8.97 -2.30 24.91
CA PRO A 101 9.81 -1.11 25.02
C PRO A 101 9.30 0.05 24.13
N GLY A 102 8.47 -0.27 23.15
CA GLY A 102 7.85 0.66 22.22
C GLY A 102 6.32 0.75 22.36
N ASN A 103 5.71 1.49 21.44
CA ASN A 103 4.26 1.71 21.39
C ASN A 103 3.63 1.42 20.02
N VAL A 104 4.46 1.11 19.02
CA VAL A 104 4.03 0.74 17.67
C VAL A 104 4.80 -0.49 17.22
N MET A 105 4.07 -1.56 16.90
CA MET A 105 4.64 -2.73 16.22
C MET A 105 4.62 -2.46 14.70
N VAL A 106 5.78 -2.60 14.08
CA VAL A 106 5.95 -2.65 12.62
C VAL A 106 6.12 -4.10 12.20
N VAL A 107 5.34 -4.56 11.22
CA VAL A 107 5.47 -5.91 10.69
C VAL A 107 5.44 -5.94 9.16
N SER A 108 6.51 -6.50 8.57
CA SER A 108 6.64 -6.71 7.13
C SER A 108 7.52 -7.94 6.90
N GLY A 109 6.90 -9.08 6.71
CA GLY A 109 7.55 -10.38 6.56
C GLY A 109 6.61 -11.40 5.95
N LYS A 110 6.70 -12.66 6.39
CA LYS A 110 5.82 -13.74 5.92
C LYS A 110 4.35 -13.43 6.22
N ASN A 111 3.57 -13.31 5.16
CA ASN A 111 2.17 -12.85 5.27
C ASN A 111 1.28 -13.86 6.04
N SER A 112 1.61 -15.15 5.99
CA SER A 112 0.84 -16.20 6.71
C SER A 112 0.80 -16.01 8.22
N LYS A 113 1.85 -15.45 8.82
CA LYS A 113 1.95 -15.22 10.27
C LYS A 113 1.38 -13.87 10.70
N LYS A 114 1.27 -12.93 9.78
CA LYS A 114 1.03 -11.50 10.05
C LYS A 114 -0.21 -11.25 10.88
N ILE A 115 -1.34 -11.88 10.56
CA ILE A 115 -2.60 -11.65 11.30
C ILE A 115 -2.52 -12.11 12.75
N ASP A 116 -1.72 -13.15 13.06
CA ASP A 116 -1.50 -13.62 14.43
C ASP A 116 -0.61 -12.64 15.20
N TYR A 117 0.41 -12.09 14.56
CA TYR A 117 1.24 -11.03 15.14
C TYR A 117 0.42 -9.78 15.46
N VAL A 118 -0.42 -9.35 14.50
CA VAL A 118 -1.31 -8.19 14.69
C VAL A 118 -2.28 -8.43 15.84
N LEU A 119 -2.86 -9.63 15.93
CA LEU A 119 -3.76 -10.00 17.03
C LEU A 119 -3.05 -9.97 18.39
N ALA A 120 -1.84 -10.51 18.47
CA ALA A 120 -1.04 -10.49 19.69
C ALA A 120 -0.70 -9.04 20.11
N ALA A 121 -0.27 -8.21 19.18
CA ALA A 121 0.09 -6.81 19.42
C ALA A 121 -1.11 -6.00 19.94
N VAL A 122 -2.27 -6.05 19.28
CA VAL A 122 -3.45 -5.30 19.75
C VAL A 122 -3.96 -5.81 21.09
N SER A 123 -3.83 -7.13 21.36
CA SER A 123 -4.18 -7.73 22.66
C SER A 123 -3.26 -7.26 23.78
N ALA A 124 -2.01 -6.95 23.45
CA ALA A 124 -1.02 -6.37 24.37
C ALA A 124 -1.16 -4.84 24.51
N GLY A 125 -2.10 -4.20 23.80
CA GLY A 125 -2.31 -2.75 23.82
C GLY A 125 -1.31 -1.95 22.97
N LEU A 126 -0.76 -2.56 21.91
CA LEU A 126 0.18 -1.93 20.99
C LEU A 126 -0.53 -1.47 19.72
N ASN A 127 -0.13 -0.29 19.22
CA ASN A 127 -0.50 0.14 17.87
C ASN A 127 0.22 -0.71 16.83
N VAL A 128 -0.39 -0.85 15.66
CA VAL A 128 0.13 -1.68 14.57
C VAL A 128 0.25 -0.88 13.29
N TYR A 129 1.43 -0.92 12.69
CA TYR A 129 1.72 -0.41 11.37
C TYR A 129 2.27 -1.57 10.52
N ALA A 130 1.42 -2.12 9.66
CA ALA A 130 1.66 -3.40 9.01
C ALA A 130 1.68 -3.31 7.50
N ASP A 131 2.65 -3.98 6.87
CA ASP A 131 2.64 -4.18 5.42
C ASP A 131 1.46 -5.07 5.00
N LYS A 132 0.95 -4.84 3.80
CA LYS A 132 -0.10 -5.67 3.19
C LYS A 132 0.44 -7.04 2.72
N PRO A 133 -0.42 -8.04 2.52
CA PRO A 133 -1.78 -8.16 3.05
C PRO A 133 -1.76 -8.55 4.54
N LEU A 134 -2.79 -8.12 5.28
CA LEU A 134 -2.99 -8.56 6.67
C LEU A 134 -3.55 -9.99 6.74
N VAL A 135 -4.22 -10.41 5.67
CA VAL A 135 -4.98 -11.67 5.60
C VAL A 135 -4.66 -12.41 4.31
N THR A 136 -4.29 -13.68 4.41
CA THR A 136 -3.95 -14.55 3.27
C THR A 136 -4.91 -15.72 3.07
N ASN A 137 -5.87 -15.91 3.98
CA ASN A 137 -6.78 -17.05 3.94
C ASN A 137 -8.11 -16.75 4.67
N PRO A 138 -9.15 -17.60 4.48
CA PRO A 138 -10.46 -17.38 5.07
C PRO A 138 -10.50 -17.33 6.62
N ASP A 139 -9.63 -18.04 7.30
CA ASP A 139 -9.59 -18.04 8.77
C ASP A 139 -8.95 -16.75 9.30
N GLY A 140 -7.99 -16.19 8.57
CA GLY A 140 -7.42 -14.89 8.85
C GLY A 140 -8.47 -13.77 8.85
N LEU A 141 -9.50 -13.87 8.00
CA LEU A 141 -10.59 -12.87 7.97
C LEU A 141 -11.40 -12.84 9.28
N LYS A 142 -11.60 -13.99 9.95
CA LYS A 142 -12.23 -14.04 11.28
C LYS A 142 -11.34 -13.40 12.34
N LYS A 143 -10.02 -13.63 12.24
CA LYS A 143 -9.05 -13.00 13.14
C LYS A 143 -9.01 -11.48 12.94
N LEU A 144 -9.12 -10.99 11.71
CA LEU A 144 -9.16 -9.56 11.38
C LEU A 144 -10.33 -8.84 12.07
N GLU A 145 -11.52 -9.45 12.08
CA GLU A 145 -12.67 -8.88 12.82
C GLU A 145 -12.38 -8.79 14.33
N LYS A 146 -11.73 -9.82 14.89
CA LYS A 146 -11.31 -9.81 16.29
C LYS A 146 -10.25 -8.75 16.57
N VAL A 147 -9.29 -8.57 15.66
CA VAL A 147 -8.25 -7.52 15.74
C VAL A 147 -8.88 -6.15 15.89
N PHE A 148 -9.80 -5.74 15.00
CA PHE A 148 -10.41 -4.42 15.06
C PHE A 148 -11.32 -4.23 16.28
N LYS A 149 -11.96 -5.30 16.76
CA LYS A 149 -12.71 -5.25 18.01
C LYS A 149 -11.78 -4.94 19.21
N ILE A 150 -10.71 -5.70 19.36
CA ILE A 150 -9.74 -5.54 20.46
C ILE A 150 -9.00 -4.21 20.34
N ALA A 151 -8.61 -3.81 19.12
CA ALA A 151 -7.97 -2.52 18.90
C ALA A 151 -8.83 -1.34 19.38
N LYS A 152 -10.16 -1.41 19.11
CA LYS A 152 -11.11 -0.42 19.62
C LYS A 152 -11.23 -0.47 21.15
N GLU A 153 -11.30 -1.65 21.75
CA GLU A 153 -11.38 -1.83 23.22
C GLU A 153 -10.13 -1.28 23.93
N ASN A 154 -8.95 -1.50 23.34
CA ASN A 154 -7.65 -1.06 23.88
C ASN A 154 -7.24 0.34 23.43
N ASN A 155 -8.06 1.02 22.61
CA ASN A 155 -7.77 2.35 22.05
C ASN A 155 -6.41 2.41 21.34
N VAL A 156 -6.14 1.44 20.46
CA VAL A 156 -4.94 1.36 19.63
C VAL A 156 -5.28 1.35 18.16
N LEU A 157 -4.35 1.85 17.33
CA LEU A 157 -4.51 1.92 15.90
C LEU A 157 -4.00 0.64 15.22
N VAL A 158 -4.69 0.23 14.15
CA VAL A 158 -4.20 -0.77 13.20
C VAL A 158 -4.31 -0.16 11.82
N TYR A 159 -3.16 0.05 11.17
CA TYR A 159 -3.09 0.67 9.85
C TYR A 159 -2.23 -0.16 8.92
N ASP A 160 -2.73 -0.43 7.71
CA ASP A 160 -1.98 -1.15 6.69
C ASP A 160 -1.32 -0.19 5.68
N ILE A 161 -0.14 -0.59 5.20
CA ILE A 161 0.71 0.24 4.34
C ILE A 161 0.21 0.16 2.90
N MET A 162 -0.42 1.25 2.41
CA MET A 162 -0.98 1.37 1.07
C MET A 162 -0.18 2.39 0.26
N THR A 163 0.98 2.00 -0.23
CA THR A 163 1.92 2.87 -0.97
C THR A 163 1.37 3.36 -2.30
N GLU A 164 0.54 2.56 -2.97
CA GLU A 164 0.03 2.88 -4.30
C GLU A 164 -0.95 4.06 -4.32
N ARG A 165 -1.50 4.46 -3.17
CA ARG A 165 -2.28 5.70 -3.04
C ARG A 165 -1.43 6.96 -3.30
N PHE A 166 -0.11 6.86 -3.24
CA PHE A 166 0.85 7.96 -3.41
C PHE A 166 1.54 7.96 -4.78
N GLU A 167 1.28 6.97 -5.63
CA GLU A 167 1.73 7.01 -7.01
C GLU A 167 1.08 8.21 -7.72
N VAL A 168 1.89 9.10 -8.31
CA VAL A 168 1.42 10.43 -8.73
C VAL A 168 0.36 10.39 -9.84
N THR A 169 0.45 9.43 -10.79
CA THR A 169 -0.58 9.32 -11.85
C THR A 169 -1.91 8.85 -11.28
N THR A 170 -1.88 7.95 -10.30
CA THR A 170 -3.04 7.46 -9.56
C THR A 170 -3.67 8.59 -8.71
N ALA A 171 -2.85 9.36 -8.01
CA ALA A 171 -3.33 10.49 -7.21
C ALA A 171 -3.99 11.58 -8.09
N ILE A 172 -3.39 11.91 -9.25
CA ILE A 172 -3.96 12.86 -10.22
C ILE A 172 -5.24 12.28 -10.86
N GLN A 173 -5.26 10.98 -11.21
CA GLN A 173 -6.47 10.31 -11.73
C GLN A 173 -7.65 10.48 -10.76
N LYS A 174 -7.42 10.20 -9.47
CA LYS A 174 -8.41 10.44 -8.42
C LYS A 174 -8.84 11.90 -8.34
N ALA A 175 -7.89 12.84 -8.27
CA ALA A 175 -8.19 14.26 -8.15
C ALA A 175 -9.06 14.77 -9.32
N LEU A 176 -8.75 14.35 -10.55
CA LEU A 176 -9.54 14.71 -11.72
C LEU A 176 -10.91 14.03 -11.74
N SER A 177 -11.02 12.78 -11.27
CA SER A 177 -12.31 12.07 -11.20
C SER A 177 -13.31 12.71 -10.24
N MET A 178 -12.84 13.47 -9.27
CA MET A 178 -13.68 14.20 -8.31
C MET A 178 -14.24 15.52 -8.88
N ILE A 179 -13.81 15.94 -10.07
CA ILE A 179 -14.26 17.18 -10.71
C ILE A 179 -15.39 16.86 -11.68
N SER A 180 -16.64 17.06 -11.24
CA SER A 180 -17.84 16.70 -12.01
C SER A 180 -17.99 17.47 -13.34
N SER A 181 -17.40 18.68 -13.48
CA SER A 181 -17.38 19.38 -14.77
C SER A 181 -16.55 18.66 -15.82
N LEU A 182 -15.49 17.93 -15.41
CA LEU A 182 -14.59 17.18 -16.27
C LEU A 182 -15.02 15.70 -16.42
N PHE A 183 -15.21 15.02 -15.30
CA PHE A 183 -15.42 13.58 -15.27
C PHE A 183 -16.91 13.19 -15.33
N GLY A 184 -17.79 14.06 -14.82
CA GLY A 184 -19.19 13.75 -14.59
C GLY A 184 -19.34 12.85 -13.36
N GLU A 185 -20.07 11.76 -13.51
CA GLU A 185 -20.28 10.72 -12.51
C GLU A 185 -19.65 9.41 -12.99
N LEU A 186 -19.18 8.60 -12.05
CA LEU A 186 -18.70 7.26 -12.37
C LEU A 186 -19.88 6.43 -12.94
N VAL A 187 -19.71 5.86 -14.14
CA VAL A 187 -20.75 5.04 -14.77
C VAL A 187 -20.98 3.74 -13.98
N ASP A 188 -22.07 3.03 -14.25
CA ASP A 188 -22.30 1.72 -13.61
C ASP A 188 -21.36 0.66 -14.17
N GLY A 189 -21.08 0.72 -15.47
CA GLY A 189 -20.26 -0.25 -16.19
C GLY A 189 -20.96 -1.60 -16.37
N THR A 190 -20.22 -2.55 -16.95
CA THR A 190 -20.61 -3.96 -17.10
C THR A 190 -19.39 -4.84 -16.80
N PRO A 191 -19.53 -6.16 -16.67
CA PRO A 191 -18.37 -7.05 -16.51
C PRO A 191 -17.34 -6.92 -17.63
N GLU A 192 -17.79 -6.68 -18.89
CA GLU A 192 -16.94 -6.52 -20.08
C GLU A 192 -16.33 -5.11 -20.16
N ASN A 193 -17.07 -4.09 -19.70
CA ASN A 193 -16.64 -2.69 -19.65
C ASN A 193 -16.87 -2.12 -18.25
N PRO A 194 -16.04 -2.52 -17.27
CA PRO A 194 -16.21 -2.09 -15.89
C PRO A 194 -16.05 -0.58 -15.74
N ALA A 195 -16.76 0.00 -14.76
CA ALA A 195 -16.64 1.41 -14.41
C ALA A 195 -15.22 1.78 -14.01
N ILE A 196 -14.55 0.86 -13.30
CA ILE A 196 -13.16 1.00 -12.91
C ILE A 196 -12.42 -0.33 -13.11
N SER A 197 -11.24 -0.27 -13.73
CA SER A 197 -10.35 -1.42 -13.84
C SER A 197 -8.94 -1.05 -13.43
N LYS A 198 -8.27 -1.99 -12.74
CA LYS A 198 -6.88 -1.88 -12.33
C LYS A 198 -6.17 -3.17 -12.71
N GLU A 199 -5.04 -3.05 -13.36
CA GLU A 199 -4.16 -4.16 -13.68
C GLU A 199 -2.74 -3.83 -13.26
N SER A 200 -2.03 -4.82 -12.73
CA SER A 200 -0.61 -4.70 -12.40
C SER A 200 0.13 -5.92 -12.94
N ILE A 201 1.24 -5.68 -13.62
CA ILE A 201 2.13 -6.72 -14.15
C ILE A 201 3.45 -6.65 -13.40
N HIS A 202 3.78 -7.74 -12.74
CA HIS A 202 4.99 -7.90 -11.93
C HIS A 202 5.93 -8.93 -12.54
N HIS A 203 7.17 -8.90 -12.06
CA HIS A 203 8.20 -9.82 -12.52
C HIS A 203 8.93 -10.45 -11.35
N LEU A 204 9.05 -11.80 -11.40
CA LEU A 204 9.74 -12.55 -10.36
C LEU A 204 11.24 -12.27 -10.38
N PHE A 205 11.83 -12.19 -11.57
CA PHE A 205 13.21 -11.78 -11.79
C PHE A 205 13.26 -10.40 -12.42
N LYS A 206 13.85 -9.44 -11.72
CA LYS A 206 14.06 -8.06 -12.18
C LYS A 206 15.33 -7.46 -11.55
N TYR A 207 15.76 -6.34 -12.11
CA TYR A 207 16.85 -5.54 -11.55
C TYR A 207 16.28 -4.40 -10.71
N VAL A 208 16.90 -4.17 -9.54
CA VAL A 208 16.60 -3.02 -8.67
C VAL A 208 17.93 -2.31 -8.42
N SER A 209 17.98 -1.03 -8.72
CA SER A 209 19.23 -0.23 -8.61
C SER A 209 20.44 -0.87 -9.30
N GLY A 210 20.22 -1.48 -10.50
CA GLY A 210 21.27 -2.10 -11.31
C GLY A 210 21.74 -3.48 -10.86
N LYS A 211 21.15 -4.04 -9.80
CA LYS A 211 21.48 -5.39 -9.30
C LYS A 211 20.28 -6.33 -9.42
N PRO A 212 20.50 -7.65 -9.70
CA PRO A 212 19.42 -8.62 -9.65
C PRO A 212 18.78 -8.64 -8.26
N LEU A 213 17.45 -8.56 -8.20
CA LEU A 213 16.69 -8.75 -6.96
C LEU A 213 16.66 -10.25 -6.63
N VAL A 214 17.36 -10.64 -5.56
CA VAL A 214 17.28 -11.99 -5.00
C VAL A 214 16.10 -12.06 -4.05
N ARG A 215 15.18 -13.01 -4.29
CA ARG A 215 14.00 -13.23 -3.44
C ARG A 215 14.23 -14.42 -2.52
N PRO A 216 13.81 -14.35 -1.25
CA PRO A 216 13.80 -15.53 -0.41
C PRO A 216 12.86 -16.59 -1.00
N ALA A 217 13.21 -17.87 -0.90
CA ALA A 217 12.42 -18.92 -1.53
C ALA A 217 10.97 -19.03 -1.01
N TRP A 218 10.72 -18.64 0.24
CA TRP A 218 9.36 -18.61 0.81
C TRP A 218 8.44 -17.61 0.12
N PHE A 219 8.99 -16.59 -0.58
CA PHE A 219 8.21 -15.66 -1.39
C PHE A 219 7.47 -16.37 -2.53
N LEU A 220 7.99 -17.51 -3.00
CA LEU A 220 7.38 -18.33 -4.04
C LEU A 220 6.37 -19.36 -3.49
N ASP A 221 6.23 -19.45 -2.18
CA ASP A 221 5.22 -20.29 -1.52
C ASP A 221 3.95 -19.49 -1.22
N THR A 222 2.88 -19.79 -1.94
CA THR A 222 1.60 -19.08 -1.77
C THR A 222 0.96 -19.30 -0.39
N GLU A 223 1.36 -20.30 0.37
CA GLU A 223 0.91 -20.45 1.77
C GLU A 223 1.62 -19.46 2.68
N GLN A 224 2.88 -19.11 2.40
CA GLN A 224 3.64 -18.15 3.20
C GLN A 224 3.47 -16.71 2.73
N GLN A 225 3.52 -16.47 1.40
CA GLN A 225 3.40 -15.14 0.79
C GLN A 225 1.95 -14.72 0.59
N GLY A 226 1.09 -15.67 0.25
CA GLY A 226 -0.26 -15.42 -0.23
C GLY A 226 -0.40 -15.70 -1.73
N ASP A 227 -1.57 -16.12 -2.12
CA ASP A 227 -1.96 -16.34 -3.52
C ASP A 227 -2.00 -15.00 -4.27
N GLY A 228 -1.71 -15.01 -5.58
CA GLY A 228 -1.71 -13.81 -6.40
C GLY A 228 -3.01 -13.01 -6.37
N ILE A 229 -4.14 -13.71 -6.22
CA ILE A 229 -5.46 -13.08 -6.09
C ILE A 229 -5.67 -12.39 -4.72
N ILE A 230 -4.73 -12.53 -3.80
CA ILE A 230 -4.75 -11.91 -2.47
C ILE A 230 -3.64 -10.88 -2.32
N ASP A 231 -2.39 -11.23 -2.62
CA ASP A 231 -1.21 -10.43 -2.30
C ASP A 231 -1.24 -9.03 -2.95
N VAL A 232 -0.86 -8.91 -4.21
CA VAL A 232 -0.78 -7.59 -4.88
C VAL A 232 -2.18 -7.04 -5.18
N THR A 233 -3.17 -7.90 -5.46
CA THR A 233 -4.56 -7.48 -5.65
C THR A 233 -5.13 -6.69 -4.47
N THR A 234 -4.58 -6.85 -3.26
CA THR A 234 -4.93 -6.01 -2.10
C THR A 234 -4.74 -4.53 -2.40
N HIS A 235 -3.63 -4.13 -3.02
CA HIS A 235 -3.42 -2.74 -3.46
C HIS A 235 -4.48 -2.29 -4.48
N LEU A 236 -4.79 -3.13 -5.46
CA LEU A 236 -5.71 -2.77 -6.53
C LEU A 236 -7.15 -2.63 -6.03
N VAL A 237 -7.58 -3.51 -5.12
CA VAL A 237 -8.89 -3.39 -4.45
C VAL A 237 -8.95 -2.14 -3.57
N ASP A 238 -7.87 -1.83 -2.88
CA ASP A 238 -7.74 -0.59 -2.11
C ASP A 238 -7.90 0.65 -2.99
N LEU A 239 -7.20 0.70 -4.13
CA LEU A 239 -7.29 1.80 -5.08
C LEU A 239 -8.69 1.96 -5.66
N VAL A 240 -9.39 0.86 -5.98
CA VAL A 240 -10.79 0.92 -6.43
C VAL A 240 -11.67 1.62 -5.38
N GLN A 241 -11.51 1.27 -4.10
CA GLN A 241 -12.26 1.91 -3.01
C GLN A 241 -11.87 3.38 -2.84
N TRP A 242 -10.58 3.66 -2.78
CA TRP A 242 -10.03 4.98 -2.49
C TRP A 242 -10.26 6.02 -3.58
N GLU A 243 -10.24 5.60 -4.85
CA GLU A 243 -10.46 6.49 -5.98
C GLU A 243 -11.93 6.66 -6.34
N ALA A 244 -12.69 5.55 -6.40
CA ALA A 244 -14.08 5.60 -6.84
C ALA A 244 -15.04 6.07 -5.74
N PHE A 245 -14.68 5.88 -4.48
CA PHE A 245 -15.53 6.23 -3.32
C PHE A 245 -14.74 6.98 -2.24
N PRO A 246 -14.14 8.13 -2.59
CA PRO A 246 -13.27 8.86 -1.67
C PRO A 246 -14.00 9.25 -0.39
N ASN A 247 -13.38 8.96 0.75
CA ASN A 247 -13.91 9.26 2.10
C ASN A 247 -15.26 8.60 2.44
N GLN A 248 -15.69 7.60 1.68
CA GLN A 248 -16.93 6.88 1.92
C GLN A 248 -16.67 5.55 2.63
N ILE A 249 -17.55 5.20 3.55
CA ILE A 249 -17.56 3.89 4.20
C ILE A 249 -18.00 2.83 3.19
N ILE A 250 -17.17 1.82 3.01
CA ILE A 250 -17.48 0.61 2.24
C ILE A 250 -17.63 -0.55 3.20
N GLU A 251 -18.79 -1.15 3.20
CA GLU A 251 -19.08 -2.36 3.97
C GLU A 251 -19.06 -3.59 3.05
N LYS A 252 -18.83 -4.77 3.63
CA LYS A 252 -18.82 -6.04 2.90
C LYS A 252 -20.14 -6.30 2.12
N THR A 253 -21.26 -5.77 2.60
CA THR A 253 -22.58 -5.84 1.94
C THR A 253 -22.68 -5.02 0.66
N HIS A 254 -21.79 -4.07 0.45
CA HIS A 254 -21.71 -3.28 -0.77
C HIS A 254 -20.96 -4.00 -1.91
N ILE A 255 -20.39 -5.19 -1.64
CA ILE A 255 -19.52 -5.93 -2.55
C ILE A 255 -20.18 -7.23 -2.96
N HIS A 256 -20.31 -7.46 -4.29
CA HIS A 256 -20.84 -8.70 -4.84
C HIS A 256 -19.83 -9.27 -5.86
N MET A 257 -19.20 -10.39 -5.52
CA MET A 257 -18.26 -11.07 -6.40
C MET A 257 -19.01 -11.74 -7.54
N LEU A 258 -18.63 -11.45 -8.80
CA LEU A 258 -19.23 -11.99 -10.01
C LEU A 258 -18.42 -13.15 -10.57
N SER A 259 -17.11 -12.97 -10.72
CA SER A 259 -16.20 -14.02 -11.16
C SER A 259 -14.82 -13.80 -10.59
N ALA A 260 -14.07 -14.90 -10.46
CA ALA A 260 -12.67 -14.86 -10.06
C ALA A 260 -11.95 -16.06 -10.69
N LYS A 261 -10.71 -15.84 -11.09
CA LYS A 261 -9.80 -16.89 -11.58
C LYS A 261 -8.40 -16.66 -11.06
N ARG A 262 -7.64 -17.74 -10.93
CA ARG A 262 -6.23 -17.75 -10.60
C ARG A 262 -5.48 -18.73 -11.50
N TRP A 263 -4.21 -18.48 -11.75
CA TRP A 263 -3.39 -19.36 -12.56
C TRP A 263 -1.93 -19.26 -12.15
N PRO A 264 -1.12 -20.32 -12.39
CA PRO A 264 0.28 -20.32 -12.01
C PRO A 264 1.15 -19.59 -13.04
N THR A 265 2.28 -19.07 -12.55
CA THR A 265 3.48 -18.84 -13.36
C THR A 265 4.38 -20.06 -13.17
N ILE A 266 4.82 -20.64 -14.29
CA ILE A 266 5.62 -21.85 -14.31
C ILE A 266 7.08 -21.45 -14.37
N LEU A 267 7.88 -21.95 -13.44
CA LEU A 267 9.32 -21.71 -13.35
C LEU A 267 10.12 -23.00 -13.51
N SER A 268 11.03 -23.02 -14.44
CA SER A 268 12.05 -24.07 -14.50
C SER A 268 13.01 -23.95 -13.30
N LYS A 269 13.76 -25.04 -13.02
CA LYS A 269 14.78 -25.07 -11.97
C LYS A 269 15.82 -23.96 -12.14
N ASP A 270 16.25 -23.68 -13.38
CA ASP A 270 17.20 -22.61 -13.67
C ASP A 270 16.64 -21.22 -13.41
N GLN A 271 15.35 -21.01 -13.72
CA GLN A 271 14.67 -19.76 -13.40
C GLN A 271 14.51 -19.58 -11.89
N PHE A 272 14.15 -20.63 -11.16
CA PHE A 272 14.10 -20.62 -9.70
C PHE A 272 15.46 -20.24 -9.11
N LYS A 273 16.55 -20.87 -9.55
CA LYS A 273 17.90 -20.54 -9.10
C LYS A 273 18.25 -19.07 -9.34
N LYS A 274 17.89 -18.52 -10.50
CA LYS A 274 18.14 -17.08 -10.81
C LYS A 274 17.37 -16.14 -9.90
N ILE A 275 16.16 -16.52 -9.47
CA ILE A 275 15.31 -15.72 -8.60
C ILE A 275 15.78 -15.79 -7.15
N THR A 276 16.16 -16.98 -6.67
CA THR A 276 16.38 -17.25 -5.24
C THR A 276 17.85 -17.42 -4.85
N GLY A 277 18.72 -17.72 -5.80
CA GLY A 277 20.10 -18.13 -5.56
C GLY A 277 20.27 -19.59 -5.12
N LEU A 278 19.18 -20.36 -4.96
CA LEU A 278 19.22 -21.75 -4.48
C LEU A 278 19.28 -22.76 -5.63
N ASP A 279 20.02 -23.84 -5.42
CA ASP A 279 20.18 -24.93 -6.41
C ASP A 279 19.04 -25.97 -6.39
N SER A 280 18.23 -25.98 -5.35
CA SER A 280 17.13 -26.94 -5.19
C SER A 280 15.94 -26.29 -4.51
N TYR A 281 14.75 -26.83 -4.81
CA TYR A 281 13.52 -26.40 -4.13
C TYR A 281 13.56 -26.82 -2.66
N PRO A 282 13.26 -25.91 -1.70
CA PRO A 282 13.00 -26.30 -0.33
C PRO A 282 11.78 -27.23 -0.22
N ASN A 283 11.74 -28.08 0.81
CA ASN A 283 10.70 -29.10 0.99
C ASN A 283 9.27 -28.53 0.96
N TYR A 284 9.06 -27.31 1.45
CA TYR A 284 7.73 -26.67 1.45
C TYR A 284 7.23 -26.26 0.05
N LEU A 285 8.10 -26.25 -0.97
CA LEU A 285 7.71 -25.98 -2.37
C LEU A 285 7.48 -27.26 -3.18
N GLU A 286 7.80 -28.45 -2.68
CA GLU A 286 7.61 -29.73 -3.40
C GLU A 286 6.13 -29.99 -3.75
N LYS A 287 5.19 -29.46 -2.95
CA LYS A 287 3.73 -29.56 -3.19
C LYS A 287 3.29 -28.83 -4.45
N ASP A 288 4.01 -27.78 -4.85
CA ASP A 288 3.68 -26.95 -6.00
C ASP A 288 4.49 -27.32 -7.26
N LYS A 289 5.24 -28.42 -7.18
CA LYS A 289 6.03 -28.97 -8.26
C LYS A 289 5.22 -29.93 -9.12
N ILE A 290 5.23 -29.71 -10.42
CA ILE A 290 4.68 -30.63 -11.42
C ILE A 290 5.83 -31.02 -12.33
N GLU A 291 6.15 -32.32 -12.40
CA GLU A 291 7.35 -32.86 -13.06
C GLU A 291 8.62 -32.19 -12.51
N ASN A 292 9.28 -31.33 -13.28
CA ASN A 292 10.51 -30.63 -12.90
C ASN A 292 10.30 -29.12 -12.66
N ASP A 293 9.12 -28.61 -12.93
CA ASP A 293 8.82 -27.19 -12.90
C ASP A 293 7.98 -26.82 -11.66
N LEU A 294 8.21 -25.61 -11.14
CA LEU A 294 7.48 -25.05 -10.01
C LEU A 294 6.30 -24.22 -10.54
N HIS A 295 5.09 -24.56 -10.11
CA HIS A 295 3.84 -23.89 -10.48
C HIS A 295 3.38 -22.95 -9.38
N ILE A 296 3.68 -21.66 -9.50
CA ILE A 296 3.39 -20.65 -8.48
C ILE A 296 2.08 -19.94 -8.82
N TYR A 297 1.03 -20.12 -8.03
CA TYR A 297 -0.27 -19.46 -8.21
C TYR A 297 -0.21 -17.99 -7.76
N CYS A 298 0.61 -17.21 -8.47
CA CYS A 298 0.84 -15.79 -8.19
C CYS A 298 0.02 -14.85 -9.08
N ASN A 299 -0.83 -15.38 -9.98
CA ASN A 299 -1.69 -14.59 -10.85
C ASN A 299 -3.15 -14.68 -10.40
N GLY A 300 -3.88 -13.58 -10.58
CA GLY A 300 -5.30 -13.54 -10.25
C GLY A 300 -6.06 -12.43 -10.94
N GLU A 301 -7.33 -12.70 -11.25
CA GLU A 301 -8.28 -11.72 -11.79
C GLU A 301 -9.62 -11.88 -11.07
N MET A 302 -10.27 -10.78 -10.76
CA MET A 302 -11.63 -10.78 -10.23
C MET A 302 -12.47 -9.67 -10.83
N ASN A 303 -13.76 -9.99 -11.04
CA ASN A 303 -14.80 -9.05 -11.41
C ASN A 303 -15.84 -9.01 -10.29
N TYR A 304 -16.21 -7.83 -9.85
CA TYR A 304 -17.17 -7.65 -8.76
C TYR A 304 -17.94 -6.33 -8.92
N THR A 305 -19.04 -6.17 -8.21
CA THR A 305 -19.65 -4.87 -8.04
C THR A 305 -19.35 -4.32 -6.65
N ILE A 306 -19.17 -3.01 -6.57
CA ILE A 306 -18.99 -2.25 -5.36
C ILE A 306 -19.94 -1.04 -5.39
N LYS A 307 -20.89 -0.97 -4.44
CA LYS A 307 -21.96 0.05 -4.46
C LYS A 307 -22.67 0.15 -5.82
N GLY A 308 -22.91 -0.98 -6.47
CA GLY A 308 -23.57 -1.05 -7.78
C GLY A 308 -22.67 -0.75 -8.99
N LYS A 309 -21.42 -0.32 -8.81
CA LYS A 309 -20.47 -0.06 -9.88
C LYS A 309 -19.65 -1.31 -10.17
N HIS A 310 -19.50 -1.67 -11.47
CA HIS A 310 -18.66 -2.79 -11.88
C HIS A 310 -17.19 -2.44 -11.79
N ALA A 311 -16.42 -3.29 -11.11
CA ALA A 311 -14.98 -3.18 -10.94
C ALA A 311 -14.29 -4.47 -11.40
N LYS A 312 -13.12 -4.30 -12.02
CA LYS A 312 -12.23 -5.41 -12.40
C LYS A 312 -10.82 -5.12 -11.89
N VAL A 313 -10.20 -6.11 -11.24
CA VAL A 313 -8.78 -6.06 -10.88
C VAL A 313 -8.06 -7.32 -11.37
N SER A 314 -6.80 -7.16 -11.80
CA SER A 314 -5.98 -8.22 -12.36
C SER A 314 -4.53 -8.03 -11.93
N VAL A 315 -3.90 -9.12 -11.47
CA VAL A 315 -2.46 -9.18 -11.19
C VAL A 315 -1.83 -10.31 -11.98
N ILE A 316 -0.77 -9.97 -12.69
CA ILE A 316 -0.01 -10.91 -13.54
C ILE A 316 1.44 -10.88 -13.08
N TRP A 317 2.02 -12.05 -12.83
CA TRP A 317 3.44 -12.22 -12.57
C TRP A 317 4.10 -12.98 -13.70
N ASN A 318 4.99 -12.33 -14.43
CA ASN A 318 5.84 -12.97 -15.41
C ASN A 318 7.17 -13.38 -14.77
N TYR A 319 7.88 -14.29 -15.42
CA TYR A 319 9.22 -14.67 -14.97
C TYR A 319 10.16 -13.47 -14.96
N ARG A 320 10.26 -12.75 -16.06
CA ARG A 320 11.23 -11.66 -16.26
C ARG A 320 10.60 -10.47 -16.97
N ALA A 321 11.02 -9.28 -16.52
CA ALA A 321 10.68 -8.03 -17.20
C ALA A 321 11.34 -7.94 -18.57
N PRO A 322 10.70 -7.32 -19.58
CA PRO A 322 11.36 -6.89 -20.81
C PRO A 322 12.58 -6.01 -20.47
N GLU A 323 13.58 -6.02 -21.35
CA GLU A 323 14.78 -5.22 -21.14
C GLU A 323 14.45 -3.72 -21.06
N GLY A 324 15.01 -3.04 -20.07
CA GLY A 324 14.75 -1.61 -19.83
C GLY A 324 13.42 -1.29 -19.13
N SER A 325 12.60 -2.32 -18.83
CA SER A 325 11.32 -2.16 -18.12
C SER A 325 11.37 -2.73 -16.72
N GLY A 326 10.33 -2.42 -15.94
CA GLY A 326 10.06 -2.95 -14.61
C GLY A 326 8.63 -3.46 -14.50
N ASP A 327 8.09 -3.44 -13.29
CA ASP A 327 6.68 -3.68 -13.05
C ASP A 327 5.86 -2.53 -13.66
N THR A 328 4.68 -2.85 -14.19
CA THR A 328 3.80 -1.89 -14.84
C THR A 328 2.39 -1.96 -14.27
N HIS A 329 1.66 -0.86 -14.36
CA HIS A 329 0.24 -0.84 -14.00
C HIS A 329 -0.60 -0.11 -15.05
N GLN A 330 -1.85 -0.48 -15.13
CA GLN A 330 -2.86 0.15 -15.96
C GLN A 330 -4.10 0.43 -15.12
N SER A 331 -4.76 1.54 -15.42
CA SER A 331 -5.96 1.94 -14.71
C SER A 331 -6.94 2.62 -15.66
N ILE A 332 -8.23 2.30 -15.53
CA ILE A 332 -9.29 2.99 -16.25
C ILE A 332 -10.37 3.38 -15.25
N MET A 333 -10.74 4.65 -15.24
CA MET A 333 -11.95 5.15 -14.58
C MET A 333 -12.88 5.75 -15.64
N ARG A 334 -14.11 5.24 -15.74
CA ARG A 334 -15.08 5.67 -16.75
C ARG A 334 -16.13 6.60 -16.15
N GLY A 335 -16.05 7.87 -16.55
CA GLY A 335 -17.06 8.87 -16.21
C GLY A 335 -18.11 9.04 -17.29
N THR A 336 -19.18 9.78 -16.98
CA THR A 336 -20.21 10.12 -17.96
C THR A 336 -19.75 11.17 -18.97
N LYS A 337 -18.73 11.97 -18.65
CA LYS A 337 -18.18 13.02 -19.55
C LYS A 337 -16.79 12.68 -20.09
N SER A 338 -15.98 11.95 -19.37
CA SER A 338 -14.65 11.51 -19.83
C SER A 338 -14.22 10.22 -19.18
N ASP A 339 -13.28 9.53 -19.83
CA ASP A 339 -12.52 8.43 -19.27
C ASP A 339 -11.11 8.93 -18.88
N LEU A 340 -10.66 8.52 -17.68
CA LEU A 340 -9.31 8.76 -17.18
C LEU A 340 -8.55 7.43 -17.23
N VAL A 341 -7.46 7.39 -18.01
CA VAL A 341 -6.77 6.15 -18.32
C VAL A 341 -5.28 6.27 -18.03
N ILE A 342 -4.76 5.44 -17.13
CA ILE A 342 -3.31 5.29 -16.93
C ILE A 342 -2.83 4.13 -17.79
N LYS A 343 -1.82 4.38 -18.63
CA LYS A 343 -1.10 3.38 -19.41
C LYS A 343 0.37 3.39 -19.02
N GLN A 344 0.99 2.21 -19.10
CA GLN A 344 2.43 2.04 -18.83
C GLN A 344 2.98 0.92 -19.73
N GLY A 345 2.78 1.05 -21.02
CA GLY A 345 3.26 0.10 -22.03
C GLY A 345 4.51 0.60 -22.75
N ALA A 346 4.86 -0.11 -23.82
CA ALA A 346 5.99 0.27 -24.67
C ALA A 346 5.79 1.65 -25.33
N GLU A 347 4.55 2.03 -25.64
CA GLU A 347 4.20 3.34 -26.22
C GLU A 347 4.48 4.49 -25.22
N GLU A 348 4.48 4.21 -23.92
CA GLU A 348 4.80 5.14 -22.85
C GLU A 348 6.24 4.98 -22.31
N ASP A 349 7.12 4.29 -23.02
CA ASP A 349 8.48 3.95 -22.53
C ASP A 349 8.43 3.26 -21.16
N PHE A 350 7.42 2.46 -20.89
CA PHE A 350 7.14 1.82 -19.59
C PHE A 350 7.05 2.81 -18.41
N LYS A 351 6.66 4.07 -18.68
CA LYS A 351 6.45 5.09 -17.65
C LYS A 351 4.95 5.33 -17.45
N PRO A 352 4.45 5.36 -16.20
CA PRO A 352 3.04 5.66 -15.94
C PRO A 352 2.64 6.98 -16.59
N THR A 353 1.62 6.95 -17.42
CA THR A 353 1.15 8.09 -18.21
C THR A 353 -0.38 8.17 -18.13
N LEU A 354 -0.89 9.31 -17.68
CA LEU A 354 -2.33 9.56 -17.56
C LEU A 354 -2.87 10.24 -18.82
N TYR A 355 -3.92 9.66 -19.38
CA TYR A 355 -4.69 10.17 -20.50
C TYR A 355 -6.10 10.54 -20.06
N VAL A 356 -6.66 11.56 -20.73
CA VAL A 356 -8.06 11.98 -20.59
C VAL A 356 -8.72 11.85 -21.95
N TYR A 357 -9.83 11.10 -22.02
CA TYR A 357 -10.61 10.90 -23.24
C TYR A 357 -12.00 11.51 -23.06
N SER A 358 -12.34 12.54 -23.85
CA SER A 358 -13.66 13.16 -23.83
C SER A 358 -14.72 12.23 -24.43
N LYS A 359 -15.91 12.26 -23.84
CA LYS A 359 -17.15 11.61 -24.34
C LYS A 359 -18.22 12.61 -24.74
N ILE A 360 -17.94 13.89 -24.62
CA ILE A 360 -18.90 14.95 -24.93
C ILE A 360 -18.31 15.86 -26.01
N ASP A 361 -19.22 16.43 -26.80
CA ASP A 361 -18.89 17.46 -27.75
C ASP A 361 -18.76 18.83 -27.07
N GLY A 362 -18.13 19.79 -27.75
CA GLY A 362 -17.96 21.16 -27.27
C GLY A 362 -16.56 21.47 -26.76
N ASP A 363 -16.44 22.51 -25.94
CA ASP A 363 -15.14 23.03 -25.45
C ASP A 363 -14.64 22.25 -24.21
N PHE A 364 -14.44 20.93 -24.37
CA PHE A 364 -13.93 20.07 -23.30
C PHE A 364 -12.52 20.45 -22.86
N GLU A 365 -11.69 20.97 -23.77
CA GLU A 365 -10.33 21.42 -23.45
C GLU A 365 -10.33 22.57 -22.43
N LYS A 366 -11.29 23.45 -22.48
CA LYS A 366 -11.48 24.51 -21.48
C LYS A 366 -11.80 23.95 -20.10
N ASP A 367 -12.72 22.98 -20.04
CA ASP A 367 -13.08 22.30 -18.78
C ASP A 367 -11.91 21.52 -18.21
N LEU A 368 -11.10 20.87 -19.06
CA LEU A 368 -9.88 20.18 -18.66
C LEU A 368 -8.85 21.16 -18.07
N ASN A 369 -8.57 22.27 -18.74
CA ASN A 369 -7.62 23.29 -18.27
C ASN A 369 -8.07 23.94 -16.96
N LEU A 370 -9.37 24.22 -16.81
CA LEU A 370 -9.94 24.69 -15.54
C LEU A 370 -9.79 23.65 -14.43
N SER A 371 -9.99 22.37 -14.75
CA SER A 371 -9.85 21.28 -13.79
C SER A 371 -8.40 21.08 -13.34
N ILE A 372 -7.45 21.15 -14.28
CA ILE A 372 -6.01 21.16 -13.98
C ILE A 372 -5.65 22.33 -13.07
N SER A 373 -6.18 23.53 -13.34
CA SER A 373 -5.92 24.70 -12.51
C SER A 373 -6.39 24.53 -11.06
N LYS A 374 -7.49 23.78 -10.82
CA LYS A 374 -8.01 23.50 -9.47
C LYS A 374 -7.09 22.60 -8.65
N ILE A 375 -6.37 21.67 -9.30
CA ILE A 375 -5.49 20.73 -8.62
C ILE A 375 -4.01 21.16 -8.61
N GLN A 376 -3.66 22.31 -9.21
CA GLN A 376 -2.30 22.87 -9.17
C GLN A 376 -1.72 23.05 -7.76
N PRO A 377 -2.50 23.41 -6.71
CA PRO A 377 -1.94 23.50 -5.36
C PRO A 377 -1.37 22.19 -4.83
N GLU A 378 -1.96 21.05 -5.21
CA GLU A 378 -1.52 19.71 -4.82
C GLU A 378 -0.50 19.12 -5.81
N PHE A 379 -0.69 19.41 -7.12
CA PHE A 379 0.16 18.89 -8.21
C PHE A 379 0.72 20.04 -9.06
N PRO A 380 1.70 20.80 -8.54
CA PRO A 380 2.20 21.99 -9.21
C PRO A 380 2.90 21.67 -10.54
N GLY A 381 2.57 22.46 -11.56
CA GLY A 381 3.22 22.41 -12.87
C GLY A 381 2.69 21.34 -13.84
N ILE A 382 1.63 20.58 -13.46
CA ILE A 382 0.97 19.67 -14.42
C ILE A 382 0.28 20.45 -15.54
N LYS A 383 0.22 19.88 -16.74
CA LYS A 383 -0.40 20.45 -17.94
C LYS A 383 -1.09 19.36 -18.76
N ALA A 384 -2.07 19.75 -19.57
CA ALA A 384 -2.61 18.89 -20.62
C ALA A 384 -1.91 19.17 -21.95
N GLU A 385 -1.54 18.09 -22.65
CA GLU A 385 -1.05 18.12 -24.03
C GLU A 385 -2.10 17.44 -24.92
N LYS A 386 -2.59 18.16 -25.93
CA LYS A 386 -3.61 17.65 -26.85
C LYS A 386 -2.99 16.59 -27.77
N ILE A 387 -3.59 15.41 -27.84
CA ILE A 387 -3.19 14.31 -28.75
C ILE A 387 -4.13 14.26 -29.95
N SER A 388 -5.43 14.43 -29.72
CA SER A 388 -6.46 14.48 -30.76
C SER A 388 -7.59 15.42 -30.32
N ASP A 389 -8.64 15.54 -31.13
CA ASP A 389 -9.81 16.38 -30.78
C ASP A 389 -10.56 15.92 -29.55
N SER A 390 -10.41 14.64 -29.15
CA SER A 390 -11.08 14.05 -27.98
C SER A 390 -10.13 13.44 -26.95
N SER A 391 -8.80 13.65 -27.08
CA SER A 391 -7.84 13.04 -26.15
C SER A 391 -6.67 13.95 -25.78
N TRP A 392 -6.27 13.88 -24.53
CA TRP A 392 -5.16 14.63 -23.94
C TRP A 392 -4.29 13.73 -23.07
N LYS A 393 -2.99 14.02 -23.06
CA LYS A 393 -2.00 13.46 -22.15
C LYS A 393 -1.73 14.45 -21.03
N ILE A 394 -1.69 13.98 -19.79
CA ILE A 394 -1.31 14.81 -18.65
C ILE A 394 0.22 14.78 -18.51
N LEU A 395 0.84 15.93 -18.71
CA LEU A 395 2.27 16.14 -18.49
C LEU A 395 2.52 16.38 -17.02
N ILE A 396 3.30 15.49 -16.40
CA ILE A 396 3.64 15.54 -14.97
C ILE A 396 5.12 15.88 -14.83
N PRO A 397 5.47 16.98 -14.12
CA PRO A 397 6.85 17.33 -13.85
C PRO A 397 7.63 16.23 -13.15
N SER A 398 8.91 16.08 -13.49
CA SER A 398 9.78 15.02 -12.91
C SER A 398 9.92 15.12 -11.39
N ILE A 399 9.85 16.31 -10.83
CA ILE A 399 9.92 16.54 -9.38
C ILE A 399 8.78 15.86 -8.59
N LEU A 400 7.63 15.61 -9.25
CA LEU A 400 6.50 14.90 -8.65
C LEU A 400 6.60 13.38 -8.82
N LYS A 401 7.47 12.89 -9.72
CA LYS A 401 7.66 11.47 -10.02
C LYS A 401 8.67 10.85 -9.06
N ILE A 402 8.27 10.68 -7.81
CA ILE A 402 9.08 9.99 -6.80
C ILE A 402 8.88 8.47 -6.91
N GLY A 403 9.91 7.71 -6.58
CA GLY A 403 9.85 6.25 -6.69
C GLY A 403 9.07 5.58 -5.55
N HIS A 404 8.70 4.32 -5.76
CA HIS A 404 7.94 3.49 -4.81
C HIS A 404 8.50 3.51 -3.38
N GLU A 405 9.82 3.49 -3.22
CA GLU A 405 10.46 3.53 -1.90
C GLU A 405 10.16 4.84 -1.14
N ALA A 406 10.02 5.97 -1.85
CA ALA A 406 9.65 7.25 -1.23
C ALA A 406 8.18 7.28 -0.80
N HIS A 407 7.31 6.48 -1.40
CA HIS A 407 5.92 6.36 -0.99
C HIS A 407 5.79 5.79 0.43
N PHE A 408 6.74 4.97 0.90
CA PHE A 408 6.77 4.52 2.30
C PHE A 408 6.87 5.69 3.28
N ALA A 409 7.69 6.70 2.97
CA ALA A 409 7.77 7.91 3.80
C ALA A 409 6.45 8.67 3.84
N GLN A 410 5.73 8.76 2.71
CA GLN A 410 4.43 9.44 2.65
C GLN A 410 3.36 8.69 3.47
N VAL A 411 3.29 7.34 3.34
CA VAL A 411 2.38 6.53 4.16
C VAL A 411 2.73 6.64 5.64
N THR A 412 4.03 6.63 5.98
CA THR A 412 4.49 6.77 7.37
C THR A 412 4.09 8.13 7.94
N ASN A 413 4.24 9.22 7.19
CA ASN A 413 3.79 10.54 7.63
C ASN A 413 2.29 10.57 7.91
N ASN A 414 1.46 9.97 7.06
CA ASN A 414 0.02 9.85 7.32
C ASN A 414 -0.26 9.05 8.59
N PHE A 415 0.44 7.93 8.79
CA PHE A 415 0.30 7.15 10.03
C PHE A 415 0.68 7.98 11.27
N LEU A 416 1.75 8.77 11.19
CA LEU A 416 2.18 9.65 12.30
C LEU A 416 1.12 10.70 12.63
N GLU A 417 0.45 11.29 11.63
CA GLU A 417 -0.67 12.20 11.87
C GLU A 417 -1.84 11.47 12.56
N TYR A 418 -2.23 10.29 12.07
CA TYR A 418 -3.28 9.49 12.71
C TYR A 418 -2.91 9.07 14.14
N PHE A 419 -1.64 8.76 14.38
CA PHE A 419 -1.14 8.42 15.71
C PHE A 419 -1.20 9.63 16.67
N LYS A 420 -0.89 10.84 16.20
CA LYS A 420 -1.03 12.08 16.98
C LYS A 420 -2.50 12.38 17.30
N ASP A 421 -3.38 12.16 16.34
CA ASP A 421 -4.82 12.36 16.49
C ASP A 421 -5.50 11.27 17.34
N GLY A 422 -4.82 10.14 17.56
CA GLY A 422 -5.33 8.96 18.25
C GLY A 422 -6.44 8.23 17.50
N LYS A 423 -6.66 8.52 16.21
CA LYS A 423 -7.71 7.91 15.40
C LYS A 423 -7.36 7.89 13.92
N LEU A 424 -7.90 6.90 13.22
CA LEU A 424 -7.95 6.85 11.76
C LEU A 424 -9.20 7.60 11.24
N PRO A 425 -9.24 8.01 9.96
CA PRO A 425 -10.48 8.44 9.32
C PRO A 425 -11.59 7.38 9.47
N ASP A 426 -12.84 7.82 9.64
CA ASP A 426 -13.97 6.92 9.93
C ASP A 426 -14.18 5.83 8.86
N TRP A 427 -13.78 6.10 7.63
CA TRP A 427 -13.89 5.16 6.51
C TRP A 427 -12.74 4.13 6.45
N GLU A 428 -11.57 4.37 7.07
CA GLU A 428 -10.37 3.54 6.86
C GLU A 428 -10.56 2.09 7.36
N ILE A 429 -11.04 1.91 8.60
CA ILE A 429 -11.26 0.56 9.16
C ILE A 429 -12.35 -0.22 8.40
N PRO A 430 -13.55 0.34 8.12
CA PRO A 430 -14.53 -0.34 7.28
C PRO A 430 -13.97 -0.75 5.91
N ASN A 431 -13.20 0.14 5.28
CA ASN A 431 -12.63 -0.09 3.95
C ASN A 431 -11.52 -1.16 3.99
N MET A 432 -10.66 -1.19 5.03
CA MET A 432 -9.73 -2.30 5.23
C MET A 432 -10.47 -3.64 5.34
N LYS A 433 -11.54 -3.72 6.14
CA LYS A 433 -12.35 -4.94 6.27
C LYS A 433 -12.97 -5.36 4.94
N ALA A 434 -13.54 -4.41 4.20
CA ALA A 434 -14.15 -4.63 2.89
C ALA A 434 -13.12 -5.10 1.86
N LYS A 435 -11.92 -4.52 1.84
CA LYS A 435 -10.80 -4.89 1.00
C LYS A 435 -10.39 -6.35 1.18
N TYR A 436 -10.10 -6.76 2.41
CA TYR A 436 -9.73 -8.16 2.72
C TYR A 436 -10.90 -9.13 2.54
N HIS A 437 -12.13 -8.69 2.77
CA HIS A 437 -13.31 -9.48 2.40
C HIS A 437 -13.35 -9.76 0.90
N THR A 438 -13.12 -8.75 0.06
CA THR A 438 -13.15 -8.85 -1.40
C THR A 438 -12.11 -9.85 -1.90
N THR A 439 -10.84 -9.71 -1.50
CA THR A 439 -9.76 -10.63 -1.92
C THR A 439 -10.01 -12.08 -1.48
N ILE A 440 -10.51 -12.28 -0.25
CA ILE A 440 -10.83 -13.61 0.26
C ILE A 440 -12.07 -14.23 -0.43
N GLN A 441 -13.08 -13.43 -0.80
CA GLN A 441 -14.22 -13.96 -1.60
C GLN A 441 -13.76 -14.37 -3.00
N ALA A 442 -12.90 -13.56 -3.64
CA ALA A 442 -12.31 -13.91 -4.93
C ALA A 442 -11.48 -15.21 -4.85
N PHE A 443 -10.62 -15.34 -3.83
CA PHE A 443 -9.86 -16.55 -3.59
C PHE A 443 -10.75 -17.79 -3.41
N LYS A 444 -11.80 -17.67 -2.60
CA LYS A 444 -12.76 -18.79 -2.40
C LYS A 444 -13.46 -19.18 -3.70
N LEU A 445 -13.84 -18.22 -4.53
CA LEU A 445 -14.52 -18.48 -5.80
C LEU A 445 -13.57 -19.11 -6.81
N ALA A 446 -12.34 -18.59 -6.94
CA ALA A 446 -11.32 -19.10 -7.85
C ALA A 446 -10.82 -20.51 -7.51
N ASN A 447 -10.95 -20.96 -6.25
CA ASN A 447 -10.61 -22.31 -5.83
C ASN A 447 -11.76 -23.32 -5.94
N LYS A 448 -12.96 -22.88 -6.33
CA LYS A 448 -14.10 -23.79 -6.60
C LYS A 448 -14.17 -24.21 -8.06
N ASN A 449 -13.53 -23.46 -8.93
CA ASN A 449 -13.45 -23.66 -10.38
C ASN A 449 -12.11 -24.29 -10.76
#